data_2d6afc3c92314cc4fccb65ad4366fcbd
#
_entry.id   2d6afc3c92314cc4fccb65ad4366fcbd
#
_cell.length_a   1.000
_cell.length_b   1.000
_cell.length_c   1.000
_cell.angle_alpha   90.00
_cell.angle_beta   90.00
_cell.angle_gamma   90.00
#
_symmetry.space_group_name_H-M   'P 1'
#
loop_
_entity.id
_entity.type
_entity.pdbx_description
1 polymer ?
#
loop_
_entity_poly.entity_id
_entity_poly.type
_entity_poly.pdbx_seq_one_letter_code
_entity_poly.pdbx_strand_id
1 'polypeptide(L)'
;MNPSPKTEVELENWRKLNCYNFDSYSINGNFIYEGFGIEKNGSLYVWYYTEKGNKNNLEIFRTESEIIKYAYEKIKSDKWAKTHCVGFNYDKQKTDELLKILTEMKIDYLQDEIPFNKIAYRTFVFGCDINKVMDLPKKYIESPDN
;
A
#
# COMPACT_ATOMS: atom_id res chain seq x y z
N MET A 1 3.76 11.83 23.11
CA MET A 1 3.57 10.48 22.54
C MET A 1 2.14 10.32 22.07
N ASN A 2 1.96 10.03 20.78
CA ASN A 2 0.61 9.82 20.26
C ASN A 2 0.11 8.44 20.65
N PRO A 3 -1.10 8.32 21.19
CA PRO A 3 -1.66 7.03 21.50
C PRO A 3 -1.92 6.22 20.21
N SER A 4 -1.88 4.91 20.32
CA SER A 4 -2.20 4.05 19.18
C SER A 4 -3.68 4.19 18.81
N PRO A 5 -4.03 4.00 17.53
CA PRO A 5 -5.44 4.09 17.11
C PRO A 5 -6.32 3.07 17.82
N LYS A 6 -7.58 3.44 18.04
CA LYS A 6 -8.57 2.57 18.68
C LYS A 6 -9.83 2.39 17.84
N THR A 7 -10.00 3.22 16.81
CA THR A 7 -11.15 3.15 15.90
C THR A 7 -10.68 3.08 14.46
N GLU A 8 -11.58 2.66 13.57
CA GLU A 8 -11.28 2.62 12.13
C GLU A 8 -10.90 4.00 11.60
N VAL A 9 -11.60 5.03 12.04
CA VAL A 9 -11.32 6.41 11.63
C VAL A 9 -9.94 6.84 12.09
N GLU A 10 -9.58 6.54 13.34
CA GLU A 10 -8.26 6.89 13.86
C GLU A 10 -7.15 6.15 13.13
N LEU A 11 -7.36 4.87 12.81
CA LEU A 11 -6.38 4.09 12.08
C LEU A 11 -6.21 4.62 10.64
N GLU A 12 -7.32 4.98 10.00
CA GLU A 12 -7.27 5.57 8.66
C GLU A 12 -6.51 6.90 8.67
N ASN A 13 -6.78 7.75 9.66
CA ASN A 13 -6.08 9.03 9.78
C ASN A 13 -4.58 8.83 10.02
N TRP A 14 -4.22 7.84 10.83
CA TRP A 14 -2.83 7.49 11.06
C TRP A 14 -2.14 7.05 9.77
N ARG A 15 -2.82 6.22 8.96
CA ARG A 15 -2.29 5.80 7.65
C ARG A 15 -2.07 6.99 6.73
N LYS A 16 -3.02 7.92 6.67
CA LYS A 16 -2.90 9.12 5.84
C LYS A 16 -1.74 10.00 6.27
N LEU A 17 -1.62 10.24 7.58
CA LEU A 17 -0.55 11.08 8.12
C LEU A 17 0.84 10.50 7.87
N ASN A 18 0.95 9.20 7.84
CA ASN A 18 2.23 8.51 7.64
C ASN A 18 2.42 8.01 6.21
N CYS A 19 1.58 8.48 5.32
CA CYS A 19 1.69 8.25 3.87
C CYS A 19 1.70 6.77 3.48
N TYR A 20 0.86 5.98 4.13
CA TYR A 20 0.63 4.58 3.73
C TYR A 20 -0.17 4.55 2.44
N ASN A 21 0.01 3.49 1.65
CA ASN A 21 -0.88 3.29 0.51
C ASN A 21 -2.22 2.73 1.00
N PHE A 22 -3.25 2.81 0.15
CA PHE A 22 -4.59 2.32 0.46
C PHE A 22 -4.97 1.10 -0.37
N ASP A 23 -3.96 0.46 -0.99
CA ASP A 23 -4.18 -0.68 -1.87
C ASP A 23 -4.08 -2.03 -1.18
N SER A 24 -3.39 -2.08 -0.04
CA SER A 24 -3.08 -3.33 0.65
C SER A 24 -4.06 -3.68 1.76
N TYR A 25 -4.72 -2.68 2.33
CA TYR A 25 -5.62 -2.87 3.48
C TYR A 25 -6.89 -2.06 3.31
N SER A 26 -8.03 -2.69 3.58
CA SER A 26 -9.32 -2.01 3.63
C SER A 26 -9.68 -1.73 5.08
N ILE A 27 -9.44 -0.50 5.51
CA ILE A 27 -9.78 -0.02 6.84
C ILE A 27 -10.78 1.11 6.63
N ASN A 28 -11.90 1.06 7.30
CA ASN A 28 -12.96 2.07 7.16
C ASN A 28 -13.56 2.09 5.74
N GLY A 29 -13.59 0.93 5.08
CA GLY A 29 -14.38 0.72 3.86
C GLY A 29 -13.73 1.07 2.53
N ASN A 30 -12.44 1.39 2.49
CA ASN A 30 -11.81 1.65 1.21
C ASN A 30 -11.70 0.37 0.37
N PHE A 31 -11.79 0.54 -0.95
CA PHE A 31 -11.73 -0.60 -1.87
C PHE A 31 -10.31 -1.10 -2.05
N ILE A 32 -10.15 -2.44 -2.08
CA ILE A 32 -8.89 -3.08 -2.44
C ILE A 32 -9.18 -4.29 -3.35
N TYR A 33 -8.24 -4.60 -4.25
CA TYR A 33 -8.33 -5.81 -5.09
C TYR A 33 -7.83 -7.03 -4.34
N GLU A 34 -6.76 -6.89 -3.61
CA GLU A 34 -6.09 -7.99 -2.92
C GLU A 34 -5.47 -7.45 -1.64
N GLY A 35 -5.70 -8.16 -0.54
CA GLY A 35 -5.14 -7.77 0.74
C GLY A 35 -6.08 -8.07 1.88
N PHE A 36 -5.85 -7.40 3.00
CA PHE A 36 -6.57 -7.65 4.24
C PHE A 36 -7.50 -6.49 4.57
N GLY A 37 -8.54 -6.78 5.32
CA GLY A 37 -9.46 -5.71 5.70
C GLY A 37 -10.27 -6.03 6.93
N ILE A 38 -11.06 -5.04 7.34
CA ILE A 38 -11.97 -5.12 8.48
C ILE A 38 -13.39 -5.00 7.97
N GLU A 39 -14.25 -5.91 8.41
CA GLU A 39 -15.66 -5.88 8.10
C GLU A 39 -16.44 -6.04 9.40
N LYS A 40 -17.45 -5.20 9.58
CA LYS A 40 -18.37 -5.35 10.71
C LYS A 40 -19.51 -6.28 10.30
N ASN A 41 -19.69 -7.35 11.05
CA ASN A 41 -20.71 -8.34 10.76
C ASN A 41 -21.58 -8.51 12.02
N GLY A 42 -22.72 -7.84 12.05
CA GLY A 42 -23.55 -7.78 13.24
C GLY A 42 -22.82 -7.02 14.34
N SER A 43 -22.64 -7.64 15.49
CA SER A 43 -21.90 -7.04 16.62
C SER A 43 -20.42 -7.43 16.64
N LEU A 44 -19.97 -8.20 15.64
CA LEU A 44 -18.60 -8.70 15.59
C LEU A 44 -17.80 -7.96 14.52
N TYR A 45 -16.47 -7.97 14.68
CA TYR A 45 -15.53 -7.40 13.72
C TYR A 45 -14.68 -8.53 13.16
N VAL A 46 -14.58 -8.58 11.82
CA VAL A 46 -13.92 -9.67 11.13
C VAL A 46 -12.70 -9.14 10.39
N TRP A 47 -11.57 -9.79 10.61
CA TRP A 47 -10.35 -9.57 9.83
C TRP A 47 -10.36 -10.59 8.69
N TYR A 48 -10.33 -10.11 7.45
CA TYR A 48 -10.44 -10.98 6.30
C TYR A 48 -9.29 -10.76 5.33
N TYR A 49 -9.08 -11.75 4.46
CA TYR A 49 -8.23 -11.63 3.28
C TYR A 49 -9.10 -11.74 2.05
N THR A 50 -8.84 -10.89 1.05
CA THR A 50 -9.57 -10.93 -0.21
C THR A 50 -8.61 -11.01 -1.38
N GLU A 51 -8.99 -11.79 -2.39
CA GLU A 51 -8.21 -11.99 -3.61
C GLU A 51 -9.16 -12.42 -4.71
N LYS A 52 -9.10 -11.73 -5.87
CA LYS A 52 -9.91 -12.07 -7.05
C LYS A 52 -11.40 -12.19 -6.74
N GLY A 53 -11.91 -11.34 -5.88
CA GLY A 53 -13.32 -11.34 -5.49
C GLY A 53 -13.69 -12.36 -4.43
N ASN A 54 -12.76 -13.19 -3.99
CA ASN A 54 -13.01 -14.18 -2.94
C ASN A 54 -12.54 -13.64 -1.60
N LYS A 55 -13.40 -13.76 -0.59
CA LYS A 55 -13.12 -13.26 0.75
C LYS A 55 -13.04 -14.42 1.73
N ASN A 56 -11.95 -14.48 2.49
CA ASN A 56 -11.75 -15.46 3.54
C ASN A 56 -11.66 -14.78 4.89
N ASN A 57 -12.55 -15.15 5.82
CA ASN A 57 -12.53 -14.61 7.17
C ASN A 57 -11.44 -15.33 7.97
N LEU A 58 -10.52 -14.56 8.56
CA LEU A 58 -9.35 -15.11 9.24
C LEU A 58 -9.46 -15.04 10.76
N GLU A 59 -9.90 -13.90 11.30
CA GLU A 59 -9.98 -13.68 12.73
C GLU A 59 -11.26 -12.92 13.05
N ILE A 60 -11.81 -13.14 14.25
CA ILE A 60 -13.04 -12.51 14.71
C ILE A 60 -12.76 -11.83 16.06
N PHE A 61 -13.20 -10.59 16.19
CA PHE A 61 -13.04 -9.78 17.40
C PHE A 61 -14.39 -9.26 17.87
N ARG A 62 -14.51 -9.07 19.18
CA ARG A 62 -15.76 -8.59 19.78
C ARG A 62 -15.89 -7.09 19.81
N THR A 63 -14.77 -6.38 19.80
CA THR A 63 -14.78 -4.92 19.89
C THR A 63 -13.95 -4.31 18.79
N GLU A 64 -14.29 -3.06 18.45
CA GLU A 64 -13.53 -2.31 17.46
C GLU A 64 -12.09 -2.11 17.92
N SER A 65 -11.87 -1.76 19.18
CA SER A 65 -10.52 -1.50 19.67
C SER A 65 -9.61 -2.73 19.56
N GLU A 66 -10.16 -3.91 19.76
CA GLU A 66 -9.37 -5.16 19.63
C GLU A 66 -8.90 -5.40 18.19
N ILE A 67 -9.82 -5.27 17.22
CA ILE A 67 -9.44 -5.50 15.82
C ILE A 67 -8.53 -4.39 15.31
N ILE A 68 -8.74 -3.15 15.78
CA ILE A 68 -7.89 -2.03 15.36
C ILE A 68 -6.47 -2.21 15.90
N LYS A 69 -6.31 -2.67 17.13
CA LYS A 69 -4.99 -2.98 17.68
C LYS A 69 -4.29 -4.04 16.84
N TYR A 70 -5.02 -5.09 16.49
CA TYR A 70 -4.50 -6.18 15.65
C TYR A 70 -4.07 -5.65 14.28
N ALA A 71 -4.94 -4.87 13.62
CA ALA A 71 -4.65 -4.30 12.31
C ALA A 71 -3.46 -3.33 12.36
N TYR A 72 -3.40 -2.49 13.38
CA TYR A 72 -2.32 -1.53 13.56
C TYR A 72 -0.96 -2.23 13.63
N GLU A 73 -0.86 -3.30 14.42
CA GLU A 73 0.38 -4.06 14.55
C GLU A 73 0.76 -4.73 13.22
N LYS A 74 -0.22 -5.27 12.50
CA LYS A 74 0.03 -5.90 11.19
C LYS A 74 0.52 -4.87 10.17
N ILE A 75 -0.14 -3.73 10.08
CA ILE A 75 0.21 -2.68 9.10
C ILE A 75 1.59 -2.10 9.43
N LYS A 76 1.89 -1.84 10.69
CA LYS A 76 3.18 -1.31 11.11
C LYS A 76 4.34 -2.22 10.71
N SER A 77 4.14 -3.52 10.77
CA SER A 77 5.20 -4.49 10.46
C SER A 77 5.31 -4.82 8.97
N ASP A 78 4.42 -4.31 8.16
CA ASP A 78 4.37 -4.62 6.73
C ASP A 78 4.98 -3.49 5.91
N LYS A 79 6.18 -3.72 5.38
CA LYS A 79 6.86 -2.69 4.59
C LYS A 79 6.12 -2.36 3.29
N TRP A 80 5.36 -3.31 2.75
CA TRP A 80 4.61 -3.09 1.52
C TRP A 80 3.45 -2.12 1.71
N ALA A 81 2.97 -1.97 2.95
CA ALA A 81 1.89 -1.04 3.26
C ALA A 81 2.29 0.43 3.05
N LYS A 82 3.60 0.72 3.04
CA LYS A 82 4.14 2.07 2.83
C LYS A 82 4.70 2.28 1.43
N THR A 83 4.68 1.28 0.58
CA THR A 83 5.27 1.42 -0.76
C THR A 83 4.32 2.15 -1.70
N HIS A 84 4.92 2.94 -2.59
CA HIS A 84 4.17 3.64 -3.63
C HIS A 84 4.89 3.39 -4.95
N CYS A 85 4.17 2.86 -5.93
CA CYS A 85 4.74 2.59 -7.24
C CYS A 85 4.90 3.91 -7.99
N VAL A 86 6.12 4.22 -8.39
CA VAL A 86 6.41 5.43 -9.18
C VAL A 86 6.90 5.09 -10.57
N GLY A 87 7.18 3.83 -10.86
CA GLY A 87 7.61 3.39 -12.18
C GLY A 87 7.13 1.99 -12.50
N PHE A 88 6.59 1.83 -13.69
CA PHE A 88 6.21 0.53 -14.24
C PHE A 88 6.32 0.64 -15.75
N ASN A 89 7.36 0.06 -16.33
CA ASN A 89 7.54 0.15 -17.77
C ASN A 89 8.42 -1.01 -18.28
N TYR A 90 8.49 -1.13 -19.60
CA TYR A 90 9.25 -2.19 -20.26
C TYR A 90 10.59 -1.69 -20.80
N ASP A 91 10.91 -0.42 -20.57
CA ASP A 91 12.12 0.22 -21.08
C ASP A 91 13.14 0.41 -19.95
N LYS A 92 14.23 -0.35 -20.01
CA LYS A 92 15.26 -0.28 -19.00
C LYS A 92 15.89 1.11 -18.91
N GLN A 93 16.03 1.81 -20.05
CA GLN A 93 16.62 3.15 -20.06
C GLN A 93 15.76 4.15 -19.29
N LYS A 94 14.44 4.05 -19.43
CA LYS A 94 13.52 4.91 -18.65
C LYS A 94 13.64 4.59 -17.17
N THR A 95 13.75 3.32 -16.83
CA THR A 95 13.92 2.91 -15.44
C THR A 95 15.23 3.45 -14.87
N ASP A 96 16.33 3.32 -15.62
CA ASP A 96 17.63 3.84 -15.18
C ASP A 96 17.58 5.36 -14.99
N GLU A 97 16.87 6.09 -15.85
CA GLU A 97 16.66 7.53 -15.71
C GLU A 97 15.92 7.85 -14.41
N LEU A 98 14.84 7.10 -14.13
CA LEU A 98 14.06 7.27 -12.91
C LEU A 98 14.92 7.01 -11.67
N LEU A 99 15.70 5.94 -11.67
CA LEU A 99 16.55 5.61 -10.53
C LEU A 99 17.60 6.69 -10.30
N LYS A 100 18.13 7.28 -11.37
CA LYS A 100 19.08 8.38 -11.27
C LYS A 100 18.43 9.60 -10.60
N ILE A 101 17.20 9.94 -11.00
CA ILE A 101 16.46 11.05 -10.38
C ILE A 101 16.30 10.80 -8.87
N LEU A 102 15.87 9.60 -8.49
CA LEU A 102 15.65 9.26 -7.09
C LEU A 102 16.97 9.32 -6.29
N THR A 103 18.05 8.83 -6.88
CA THR A 103 19.37 8.87 -6.25
C THR A 103 19.84 10.30 -6.03
N GLU A 104 19.67 11.16 -7.02
CA GLU A 104 20.05 12.57 -6.91
C GLU A 104 19.24 13.31 -5.85
N MET A 105 17.97 12.91 -5.68
CA MET A 105 17.08 13.48 -4.66
C MET A 105 17.32 12.86 -3.28
N LYS A 106 18.20 11.85 -3.18
CA LYS A 106 18.48 11.12 -1.94
C LYS A 106 17.24 10.41 -1.39
N ILE A 107 16.42 9.87 -2.28
CA ILE A 107 15.21 9.12 -1.92
C ILE A 107 15.51 7.63 -2.05
N ASP A 108 15.22 6.89 -0.98
CA ASP A 108 15.35 5.43 -0.99
C ASP A 108 14.31 4.82 -1.91
N TYR A 109 14.70 3.80 -2.64
CA TYR A 109 13.78 3.13 -3.55
C TYR A 109 14.02 1.63 -3.56
N LEU A 110 13.04 0.90 -4.08
CA LEU A 110 13.17 -0.51 -4.38
C LEU A 110 12.82 -0.68 -5.86
N GLN A 111 13.66 -1.39 -6.59
CA GLN A 111 13.41 -1.68 -7.99
C GLN A 111 13.44 -3.18 -8.18
N ASP A 112 12.44 -3.73 -8.88
CA ASP A 112 12.43 -5.14 -9.23
C ASP A 112 11.98 -5.33 -10.68
N GLU A 113 12.04 -6.58 -11.13
CA GLU A 113 11.63 -6.95 -12.47
C GLU A 113 10.62 -8.09 -12.36
N ILE A 114 9.54 -7.99 -13.15
CA ILE A 114 8.59 -9.08 -13.24
C ILE A 114 8.48 -9.56 -14.69
N PRO A 115 8.50 -10.89 -14.89
CA PRO A 115 8.39 -11.45 -16.24
C PRO A 115 6.92 -11.49 -16.66
N PHE A 116 6.61 -10.73 -17.68
CA PHE A 116 5.37 -10.86 -18.44
C PHE A 116 5.73 -11.42 -19.80
N ASN A 117 5.03 -11.02 -20.85
CA ASN A 117 5.46 -11.34 -22.23
C ASN A 117 6.83 -10.76 -22.52
N LYS A 118 7.18 -9.68 -21.82
CA LYS A 118 8.50 -9.07 -21.78
C LYS A 118 8.73 -8.61 -20.32
N ILE A 119 9.98 -8.28 -19.99
CA ILE A 119 10.34 -7.89 -18.65
C ILE A 119 9.75 -6.52 -18.32
N ALA A 120 8.98 -6.43 -17.22
CA ALA A 120 8.47 -5.18 -16.70
C ALA A 120 9.33 -4.75 -15.51
N TYR A 121 9.74 -3.48 -15.52
CA TYR A 121 10.54 -2.90 -14.45
C TYR A 121 9.64 -2.09 -13.53
N ARG A 122 9.66 -2.42 -12.24
CA ARG A 122 8.88 -1.69 -11.23
C ARG A 122 9.79 -0.92 -10.30
N THR A 123 9.38 0.29 -9.94
CA THR A 123 10.12 1.13 -9.01
C THR A 123 9.17 1.65 -7.94
N PHE A 124 9.58 1.56 -6.69
CA PHE A 124 8.77 1.97 -5.53
C PHE A 124 9.56 2.92 -4.65
N VAL A 125 8.85 3.88 -4.05
CA VAL A 125 9.38 4.70 -2.97
C VAL A 125 8.57 4.43 -1.71
N PHE A 126 9.02 4.92 -0.57
CA PHE A 126 8.44 4.55 0.71
C PHE A 126 7.90 5.76 1.47
N GLY A 127 6.73 5.58 2.09
CA GLY A 127 6.16 6.57 2.99
C GLY A 127 5.99 7.92 2.35
N CYS A 128 6.29 8.96 3.11
CA CYS A 128 6.03 10.33 2.68
C CYS A 128 6.97 10.86 1.61
N ASP A 129 7.98 10.10 1.22
CA ASP A 129 8.80 10.45 0.06
C ASP A 129 7.97 10.52 -1.22
N ILE A 130 6.84 9.83 -1.29
CA ILE A 130 5.94 9.93 -2.45
C ILE A 130 5.52 11.37 -2.71
N ASN A 131 5.38 12.18 -1.67
CA ASN A 131 4.96 13.58 -1.81
C ASN A 131 5.99 14.45 -2.53
N LYS A 132 7.25 14.02 -2.55
CA LYS A 132 8.34 14.72 -3.23
C LYS A 132 8.41 14.41 -4.71
N VAL A 133 7.72 13.36 -5.16
CA VAL A 133 7.87 12.80 -6.51
C VAL A 133 6.50 12.51 -7.15
N MET A 134 5.48 13.28 -6.82
CA MET A 134 4.12 13.03 -7.27
C MET A 134 3.93 13.12 -8.79
N ASP A 135 4.85 13.80 -9.48
CA ASP A 135 4.81 13.92 -10.93
C ASP A 135 5.47 12.73 -11.66
N LEU A 136 6.29 11.95 -10.97
CA LEU A 136 7.01 10.84 -11.61
C LEU A 136 6.13 9.72 -12.13
N PRO A 137 5.08 9.28 -11.41
CA PRO A 137 4.23 8.20 -11.94
C PRO A 137 3.63 8.49 -13.31
N LYS A 138 3.29 9.74 -13.59
CA LYS A 138 2.72 10.13 -14.88
C LYS A 138 3.69 9.88 -16.02
N LYS A 139 4.99 10.03 -15.76
CA LYS A 139 6.02 9.88 -16.77
C LYS A 139 6.54 8.44 -16.87
N TYR A 140 6.62 7.74 -15.76
CA TYR A 140 7.32 6.45 -15.67
C TYR A 140 6.42 5.24 -15.49
N ILE A 141 5.10 5.41 -15.38
CA ILE A 141 4.17 4.30 -15.38
C ILE A 141 3.48 4.23 -16.74
N GLU A 142 3.72 3.14 -17.46
CA GLU A 142 3.07 2.95 -18.75
C GLU A 142 1.65 2.43 -18.55
N SER A 143 0.71 2.98 -19.34
CA SER A 143 -0.64 2.47 -19.37
C SER A 143 -0.65 1.11 -20.07
N PRO A 144 -1.36 0.12 -19.50
CA PRO A 144 -1.43 -1.20 -20.16
C PRO A 144 -2.15 -1.18 -21.51
N ASP A 145 -2.84 -0.10 -21.82
CA ASP A 145 -3.60 0.05 -23.06
C ASP A 145 -2.79 0.67 -24.19
N ASN A 146 -1.53 0.95 -23.99
CA ASN A 146 -0.65 1.52 -25.00
C ASN A 146 0.20 0.45 -25.67
#